data_f28c273f7a58606437a11db7bf1dea16
#
_entry.id   f28c273f7a58606437a11db7bf1dea16
#
_cell.length_a   1.000
_cell.length_b   1.000
_cell.length_c   1.000
_cell.angle_alpha   90.00
_cell.angle_beta   90.00
_cell.angle_gamma   90.00
#
_symmetry.space_group_name_H-M   'P 1'
#
loop_
_entity.id
_entity.type
_entity.pdbx_description
1 polymer ?
#
loop_
_entity_poly.entity_id
_entity_poly.type
_entity_poly.pdbx_seq_one_letter_code
_entity_poly.pdbx_strand_id
1 'polypeptide(L)'
;MSQRRYSLLAVTLLAVLFAVPQGLAQKSKKADSGQDPSEKPRNVKPELKKAYKDWLDKDVAYIITDEERKAFKKLATDDERERFIEEFWRRRDPDPDTDENEFREEYYERIAYANEHYASGIPGWKTDRGRIYITWGKPDEVESHPSGGAYERESYEGGGSTSTYPFERWFYRYLPGVGSGVEIEFVDPTGSGEYRIARNPDEKDALLMVPGAGLTLGEQMGLSSKADRVSNMGGIGNPNYMREQDSPFSRLQLISDLSRPPQIKFNELASAVNTPIIEDNPLNFDVRVDFFRQSDERVITAFTIQTDNQNLVFKDSGGLQLAELNIFGKITHVSGRRAGIFEDPVVTRATPEELTEAKERKSAYQRAVPLPPGRYRVDVIVRDITSGATGVRHVGFEVPKYDPAKLSTSTLVLAAKLEGLGDQPAVGMFTIGNVKVIPNVSGTFHRGSPVGMYMQIYNAGIDQTTLRPSVDVEYALMKDGKELGKQMEDWRGNSDSGQRLTIARLIDSRGLNPGEYAFEVRIRDHVSGQSLVQTAKFTILP
;
A
#
# COMPACT_ATOMS: atom_id res chain seq x y z
N MET A 1 -3.15 -54.04 25.91
CA MET A 1 -4.44 -54.04 26.62
C MET A 1 -4.94 -52.65 26.75
N SER A 2 -5.98 -52.34 26.13
CA SER A 2 -7.15 -51.47 26.32
C SER A 2 -7.64 -50.87 25.00
N GLN A 3 -8.71 -51.47 24.54
CA GLN A 3 -9.49 -51.00 23.37
C GLN A 3 -10.30 -49.78 23.78
N ARG A 4 -10.38 -48.78 22.95
CA ARG A 4 -11.43 -47.73 23.01
C ARG A 4 -12.32 -47.84 21.78
N ARG A 5 -13.61 -48.02 22.08
CA ARG A 5 -14.75 -48.24 21.21
C ARG A 5 -15.14 -46.99 20.45
N TYR A 6 -15.40 -47.17 19.17
CA TYR A 6 -16.10 -46.18 18.35
C TYR A 6 -17.61 -46.31 18.58
N SER A 7 -18.26 -45.19 18.89
CA SER A 7 -19.70 -45.08 18.99
C SER A 7 -20.28 -44.51 17.69
N LEU A 8 -20.98 -45.34 16.94
CA LEU A 8 -21.82 -44.94 15.80
C LEU A 8 -23.08 -44.26 16.32
N LEU A 9 -23.37 -43.06 15.92
CA LEU A 9 -24.66 -42.40 16.05
C LEU A 9 -25.41 -42.56 14.72
N ALA A 10 -26.49 -43.39 14.75
CA ALA A 10 -27.44 -43.57 13.66
C ALA A 10 -28.38 -42.35 13.62
N VAL A 11 -28.46 -41.70 12.47
CA VAL A 11 -29.48 -40.67 12.18
C VAL A 11 -30.69 -41.39 11.56
N THR A 12 -31.79 -41.41 12.30
CA THR A 12 -33.10 -41.88 11.85
C THR A 12 -33.80 -40.84 10.96
N LEU A 13 -34.06 -41.23 9.73
CA LEU A 13 -34.83 -40.48 8.75
C LEU A 13 -36.32 -40.63 9.11
N LEU A 14 -37.03 -39.56 9.44
CA LEU A 14 -38.49 -39.54 9.65
C LEU A 14 -39.13 -38.99 8.38
N ALA A 15 -39.75 -39.92 7.61
CA ALA A 15 -40.60 -39.57 6.45
C ALA A 15 -41.99 -39.20 6.95
N VAL A 16 -42.44 -37.98 6.69
CA VAL A 16 -43.82 -37.56 6.89
C VAL A 16 -44.52 -37.50 5.54
N LEU A 17 -45.38 -38.47 5.31
CA LEU A 17 -46.38 -38.47 4.23
C LEU A 17 -47.46 -37.43 4.54
N PHE A 18 -47.69 -36.49 3.64
CA PHE A 18 -48.93 -35.71 3.62
C PHE A 18 -49.77 -36.09 2.40
N ALA A 19 -50.97 -36.53 2.71
CA ALA A 19 -52.01 -36.93 1.80
C ALA A 19 -52.63 -35.74 1.06
N VAL A 20 -52.86 -35.92 -0.21
CA VAL A 20 -53.63 -35.02 -1.09
C VAL A 20 -55.11 -35.31 -0.93
N PRO A 21 -56.01 -34.33 -0.83
CA PRO A 21 -57.43 -34.52 -1.20
C PRO A 21 -57.68 -33.98 -2.60
N GLN A 22 -58.16 -34.85 -3.43
CA GLN A 22 -58.82 -34.55 -4.71
C GLN A 22 -60.26 -34.06 -4.50
N GLY A 23 -60.66 -33.17 -5.39
CA GLY A 23 -62.09 -32.92 -5.72
C GLY A 23 -62.41 -31.41 -5.65
N LEU A 24 -62.93 -30.75 -6.62
CA LEU A 24 -64.02 -30.99 -7.52
C LEU A 24 -64.02 -30.00 -8.68
N ALA A 25 -64.49 -30.48 -9.79
CA ALA A 25 -64.59 -29.85 -11.09
C ALA A 25 -65.65 -28.74 -11.24
N GLN A 26 -65.45 -27.96 -12.30
CA GLN A 26 -66.45 -27.35 -13.20
C GLN A 26 -67.06 -25.98 -12.84
N LYS A 27 -66.77 -24.98 -13.68
CA LYS A 27 -67.71 -24.48 -14.68
C LYS A 27 -67.05 -23.58 -15.74
N SER A 28 -67.17 -24.06 -16.96
CA SER A 28 -66.89 -23.32 -18.18
C SER A 28 -67.85 -22.13 -18.36
N LYS A 29 -67.38 -20.99 -18.79
CA LYS A 29 -68.10 -20.02 -19.60
C LYS A 29 -67.25 -19.55 -20.77
N LYS A 30 -67.90 -19.64 -21.91
CA LYS A 30 -67.47 -19.38 -23.28
C LYS A 30 -66.93 -17.97 -23.49
N ALA A 31 -65.93 -17.94 -24.36
CA ALA A 31 -65.45 -16.94 -25.30
C ALA A 31 -66.30 -15.68 -25.49
N ASP A 32 -65.62 -14.57 -25.45
CA ASP A 32 -65.91 -13.49 -26.40
C ASP A 32 -64.53 -12.95 -26.92
N SER A 33 -64.44 -12.95 -28.26
CA SER A 33 -63.31 -12.52 -29.05
C SER A 33 -63.36 -11.01 -29.23
N GLY A 34 -62.40 -10.32 -28.69
CA GLY A 34 -62.16 -8.91 -28.96
C GLY A 34 -60.66 -8.67 -28.98
N GLN A 35 -60.04 -8.83 -30.15
CA GLN A 35 -58.68 -8.36 -30.40
C GLN A 35 -58.69 -6.86 -30.47
N ASP A 36 -58.05 -6.20 -29.51
CA ASP A 36 -57.63 -4.81 -29.62
C ASP A 36 -56.11 -4.81 -29.87
N PRO A 37 -55.62 -4.38 -31.05
CA PRO A 37 -54.22 -4.43 -31.41
C PRO A 37 -53.48 -3.11 -31.08
N SER A 38 -53.37 -2.78 -29.79
CA SER A 38 -52.48 -1.64 -29.38
C SER A 38 -52.04 -1.66 -27.93
N GLU A 39 -51.77 -2.85 -27.35
CA GLU A 39 -50.95 -2.87 -26.14
C GLU A 39 -49.46 -2.98 -26.55
N LYS A 40 -48.78 -1.86 -26.50
CA LYS A 40 -47.31 -1.82 -26.46
C LYS A 40 -46.85 -2.74 -25.32
N PRO A 41 -45.84 -3.61 -25.53
CA PRO A 41 -45.35 -4.47 -24.46
C PRO A 41 -44.94 -3.58 -23.27
N ARG A 42 -45.63 -3.69 -22.16
CA ARG A 42 -45.23 -3.15 -20.88
C ARG A 42 -43.86 -3.74 -20.56
N ASN A 43 -42.86 -2.89 -20.53
CA ASN A 43 -41.51 -3.24 -20.10
C ASN A 43 -41.59 -3.53 -18.60
N VAL A 44 -42.00 -4.75 -18.22
CA VAL A 44 -42.02 -5.23 -16.85
C VAL A 44 -40.55 -5.43 -16.50
N LYS A 45 -39.98 -4.48 -15.76
CA LYS A 45 -38.62 -4.65 -15.20
C LYS A 45 -38.68 -5.90 -14.33
N PRO A 46 -37.81 -6.89 -14.57
CA PRO A 46 -37.79 -8.10 -13.75
C PRO A 46 -37.49 -7.70 -12.30
N GLU A 47 -38.40 -8.09 -11.40
CA GLU A 47 -38.24 -7.82 -9.97
C GLU A 47 -37.07 -8.65 -9.43
N LEU A 48 -36.05 -7.97 -8.92
CA LEU A 48 -34.87 -8.61 -8.33
C LEU A 48 -35.27 -9.36 -7.06
N LYS A 49 -35.01 -10.67 -7.01
CA LYS A 49 -35.18 -11.46 -5.78
C LYS A 49 -34.34 -10.80 -4.65
N LYS A 50 -34.86 -10.94 -3.42
CA LYS A 50 -34.22 -10.30 -2.23
C LYS A 50 -32.72 -10.63 -2.10
N ALA A 51 -32.33 -11.88 -2.38
CA ALA A 51 -30.94 -12.32 -2.30
C ALA A 51 -30.01 -11.52 -3.24
N TYR A 52 -30.40 -11.34 -4.49
CA TYR A 52 -29.61 -10.58 -5.47
C TYR A 52 -29.60 -9.07 -5.18
N LYS A 53 -30.71 -8.58 -4.59
CA LYS A 53 -30.75 -7.20 -4.13
C LYS A 53 -29.83 -6.98 -2.94
N ASP A 54 -29.84 -7.90 -1.98
CA ASP A 54 -28.96 -7.84 -0.81
C ASP A 54 -27.49 -7.97 -1.23
N TRP A 55 -27.15 -8.85 -2.15
CA TRP A 55 -25.82 -8.96 -2.73
C TRP A 55 -25.38 -7.62 -3.36
N LEU A 56 -26.22 -7.03 -4.22
CA LEU A 56 -25.91 -5.78 -4.93
C LEU A 56 -25.77 -4.56 -4.01
N ASP A 57 -26.64 -4.47 -2.98
CA ASP A 57 -26.79 -3.26 -2.15
C ASP A 57 -26.06 -3.36 -0.80
N LYS A 58 -25.61 -4.57 -0.42
CA LYS A 58 -24.88 -4.79 0.85
C LYS A 58 -23.53 -5.47 0.63
N ASP A 59 -23.52 -6.65 -0.01
CA ASP A 59 -22.32 -7.48 -0.05
C ASP A 59 -21.22 -6.84 -0.90
N VAL A 60 -21.56 -6.31 -2.09
CA VAL A 60 -20.58 -5.72 -3.00
C VAL A 60 -20.74 -4.21 -3.20
N ALA A 61 -21.51 -3.56 -2.32
CA ALA A 61 -21.92 -2.16 -2.47
C ALA A 61 -20.76 -1.19 -2.72
N TYR A 62 -19.59 -1.47 -2.16
CA TYR A 62 -18.41 -0.59 -2.19
C TYR A 62 -17.39 -0.92 -3.26
N ILE A 63 -17.51 -2.09 -3.91
CA ILE A 63 -16.53 -2.54 -4.90
C ILE A 63 -17.12 -2.75 -6.30
N ILE A 64 -18.45 -2.72 -6.42
CA ILE A 64 -19.12 -2.84 -7.72
C ILE A 64 -19.13 -1.50 -8.45
N THR A 65 -18.70 -1.47 -9.71
CA THR A 65 -18.75 -0.26 -10.52
C THR A 65 -20.17 0.07 -10.98
N ASP A 66 -20.41 1.31 -11.40
CA ASP A 66 -21.70 1.74 -11.91
C ASP A 66 -22.13 0.99 -13.18
N GLU A 67 -21.15 0.65 -14.03
CA GLU A 67 -21.35 -0.13 -15.25
C GLU A 67 -21.78 -1.56 -14.90
N GLU A 68 -21.09 -2.21 -13.97
CA GLU A 68 -21.42 -3.55 -13.48
C GLU A 68 -22.78 -3.57 -12.83
N ARG A 69 -23.09 -2.58 -11.99
CA ARG A 69 -24.39 -2.43 -11.34
C ARG A 69 -25.53 -2.24 -12.35
N LYS A 70 -25.30 -1.46 -13.40
CA LYS A 70 -26.27 -1.28 -14.51
C LYS A 70 -26.42 -2.56 -15.32
N ALA A 71 -25.35 -3.30 -15.59
CA ALA A 71 -25.37 -4.56 -16.29
C ALA A 71 -26.16 -5.62 -15.51
N PHE A 72 -25.85 -5.80 -14.22
CA PHE A 72 -26.54 -6.74 -13.33
C PHE A 72 -28.06 -6.51 -13.27
N LYS A 73 -28.49 -5.25 -13.18
CA LYS A 73 -29.91 -4.87 -13.14
C LYS A 73 -30.65 -5.15 -14.43
N LYS A 74 -29.96 -5.34 -15.57
CA LYS A 74 -30.56 -5.69 -16.87
C LYS A 74 -30.75 -7.17 -17.06
N LEU A 75 -30.10 -8.03 -16.25
CA LEU A 75 -30.20 -9.49 -16.37
C LEU A 75 -31.60 -9.97 -16.05
N ALA A 76 -32.12 -10.84 -16.88
CA ALA A 76 -33.51 -11.30 -16.80
C ALA A 76 -33.67 -12.55 -15.95
N THR A 77 -32.73 -13.51 -16.02
CA THR A 77 -32.79 -14.80 -15.37
C THR A 77 -31.85 -14.92 -14.16
N ASP A 78 -32.14 -15.85 -13.27
CA ASP A 78 -31.29 -16.15 -12.13
C ASP A 78 -29.94 -16.75 -12.58
N ASP A 79 -29.97 -17.63 -13.60
CA ASP A 79 -28.75 -18.23 -14.16
C ASP A 79 -27.79 -17.16 -14.75
N GLU A 80 -28.33 -16.11 -15.38
CA GLU A 80 -27.49 -14.97 -15.83
C GLU A 80 -26.90 -14.22 -14.66
N ARG A 81 -27.63 -14.05 -13.55
CA ARG A 81 -27.16 -13.38 -12.36
C ARG A 81 -26.09 -14.18 -11.63
N GLU A 82 -26.26 -15.50 -11.48
CA GLU A 82 -25.26 -16.38 -10.88
C GLU A 82 -23.95 -16.34 -11.69
N ARG A 83 -24.01 -16.48 -13.02
CA ARG A 83 -22.83 -16.37 -13.88
C ARG A 83 -22.17 -15.00 -13.77
N PHE A 84 -22.97 -13.94 -13.65
CA PHE A 84 -22.41 -12.60 -13.45
C PHE A 84 -21.69 -12.51 -12.10
N ILE A 85 -22.22 -13.07 -11.02
CA ILE A 85 -21.61 -13.09 -9.70
C ILE A 85 -20.31 -13.89 -9.73
N GLU A 86 -20.29 -15.05 -10.36
CA GLU A 86 -19.07 -15.85 -10.55
C GLU A 86 -18.01 -15.04 -11.32
N GLU A 87 -18.39 -14.43 -12.44
CA GLU A 87 -17.51 -13.62 -13.26
C GLU A 87 -17.05 -12.34 -12.55
N PHE A 88 -17.89 -11.73 -11.72
CA PHE A 88 -17.56 -10.58 -10.90
C PHE A 88 -16.42 -10.89 -9.93
N TRP A 89 -16.46 -12.04 -9.26
CA TRP A 89 -15.39 -12.47 -8.35
C TRP A 89 -14.17 -12.95 -9.12
N ARG A 90 -14.33 -13.68 -10.22
CA ARG A 90 -13.22 -14.15 -11.06
C ARG A 90 -12.37 -13.01 -11.60
N ARG A 91 -12.99 -11.90 -12.01
CA ARG A 91 -12.25 -10.71 -12.45
C ARG A 91 -11.44 -10.02 -11.36
N ARG A 92 -11.79 -10.24 -10.10
CA ARG A 92 -11.11 -9.69 -8.92
C ARG A 92 -10.17 -10.68 -8.27
N ASP A 93 -10.12 -11.88 -8.78
CA ASP A 93 -9.27 -12.95 -8.31
C ASP A 93 -7.80 -12.64 -8.62
N PRO A 94 -6.94 -12.50 -7.60
CA PRO A 94 -5.53 -12.20 -7.83
C PRO A 94 -4.71 -13.41 -8.30
N ASP A 95 -5.21 -14.65 -8.11
CA ASP A 95 -4.54 -15.88 -8.54
C ASP A 95 -5.56 -16.89 -9.11
N PRO A 96 -5.99 -16.72 -10.39
CA PRO A 96 -6.98 -17.59 -11.01
C PRO A 96 -6.54 -19.05 -11.19
N ASP A 97 -5.28 -19.38 -10.86
CA ASP A 97 -4.76 -20.76 -10.88
C ASP A 97 -5.08 -21.54 -9.60
N THR A 98 -5.67 -20.91 -8.59
CA THR A 98 -6.15 -21.54 -7.35
C THR A 98 -7.67 -21.77 -7.42
N ASP A 99 -8.16 -22.81 -6.71
CA ASP A 99 -9.60 -23.06 -6.60
C ASP A 99 -10.31 -22.05 -5.68
N GLU A 100 -9.55 -21.33 -4.86
CA GLU A 100 -10.02 -20.33 -3.90
C GLU A 100 -9.81 -18.93 -4.47
N ASN A 101 -10.78 -18.04 -4.27
CA ASN A 101 -10.68 -16.66 -4.66
C ASN A 101 -10.30 -15.83 -3.42
N GLU A 102 -9.01 -15.52 -3.26
CA GLU A 102 -8.49 -14.90 -2.05
C GLU A 102 -9.00 -13.47 -1.87
N PHE A 103 -9.25 -12.74 -2.96
CA PHE A 103 -9.86 -11.40 -2.86
C PHE A 103 -11.26 -11.49 -2.26
N ARG A 104 -12.06 -12.48 -2.69
CA ARG A 104 -13.40 -12.69 -2.17
C ARG A 104 -13.37 -13.04 -0.68
N GLU A 105 -12.49 -13.96 -0.28
CA GLU A 105 -12.34 -14.36 1.13
C GLU A 105 -11.93 -13.18 1.99
N GLU A 106 -10.84 -12.50 1.62
CA GLU A 106 -10.36 -11.31 2.33
C GLU A 106 -11.44 -10.21 2.40
N TYR A 107 -12.21 -10.03 1.34
CA TYR A 107 -13.27 -9.03 1.30
C TYR A 107 -14.38 -9.34 2.31
N TYR A 108 -14.82 -10.59 2.40
CA TYR A 108 -15.83 -11.00 3.39
C TYR A 108 -15.28 -10.96 4.82
N GLU A 109 -14.02 -11.29 5.03
CA GLU A 109 -13.35 -11.10 6.34
C GLU A 109 -13.33 -9.63 6.75
N ARG A 110 -13.07 -8.72 5.81
CA ARG A 110 -13.13 -7.27 6.08
C ARG A 110 -14.53 -6.80 6.46
N ILE A 111 -15.58 -7.33 5.83
CA ILE A 111 -16.97 -7.04 6.19
C ILE A 111 -17.26 -7.55 7.62
N ALA A 112 -16.86 -8.77 7.94
CA ALA A 112 -17.03 -9.35 9.27
C ALA A 112 -16.31 -8.51 10.32
N TYR A 113 -15.04 -8.18 10.10
CA TYR A 113 -14.23 -7.32 10.97
C TYR A 113 -14.88 -5.94 11.18
N ALA A 114 -15.34 -5.30 10.10
CA ALA A 114 -15.99 -4.00 10.19
C ALA A 114 -17.27 -4.05 11.04
N ASN A 115 -18.06 -5.10 10.91
CA ASN A 115 -19.27 -5.28 11.71
C ASN A 115 -18.96 -5.53 13.19
N GLU A 116 -17.88 -6.22 13.50
CA GLU A 116 -17.46 -6.48 14.88
C GLU A 116 -16.86 -5.23 15.56
N HIS A 117 -16.02 -4.46 14.84
CA HIS A 117 -15.19 -3.42 15.44
C HIS A 117 -15.71 -1.99 15.25
N TYR A 118 -16.52 -1.75 14.21
CA TYR A 118 -16.96 -0.40 13.85
C TYR A 118 -18.47 -0.17 13.97
N ALA A 119 -19.22 -1.12 14.51
CA ALA A 119 -20.64 -0.93 14.78
C ALA A 119 -20.85 0.11 15.89
N SER A 120 -21.79 1.05 15.69
CA SER A 120 -22.09 2.16 16.60
C SER A 120 -23.58 2.53 16.55
N GLY A 121 -24.46 1.60 16.94
CA GLY A 121 -25.91 1.76 16.75
C GLY A 121 -26.39 1.50 15.32
N ILE A 122 -25.49 1.53 14.34
CA ILE A 122 -25.69 1.06 12.97
C ILE A 122 -24.70 -0.07 12.66
N PRO A 123 -25.01 -0.96 11.70
CA PRO A 123 -24.07 -2.01 11.29
C PRO A 123 -22.73 -1.42 10.90
N GLY A 124 -21.64 -2.06 11.33
CA GLY A 124 -20.28 -1.55 11.10
C GLY A 124 -19.93 -1.33 9.64
N TRP A 125 -20.45 -2.16 8.72
CA TRP A 125 -20.24 -1.99 7.29
C TRP A 125 -20.83 -0.67 6.73
N LYS A 126 -21.77 -0.03 7.43
CA LYS A 126 -22.38 1.26 7.03
C LYS A 126 -21.65 2.47 7.57
N THR A 127 -20.79 2.30 8.57
CA THR A 127 -20.00 3.41 9.13
C THR A 127 -18.91 3.86 8.16
N ASP A 128 -18.43 5.08 8.31
CA ASP A 128 -17.33 5.59 7.47
C ASP A 128 -16.05 4.76 7.66
N ARG A 129 -15.70 4.39 8.93
CA ARG A 129 -14.56 3.50 9.20
C ARG A 129 -14.73 2.14 8.53
N GLY A 130 -15.92 1.54 8.66
CA GLY A 130 -16.22 0.25 8.04
C GLY A 130 -16.13 0.32 6.52
N ARG A 131 -16.69 1.35 5.90
CA ARG A 131 -16.62 1.56 4.45
C ARG A 131 -15.17 1.62 3.96
N ILE A 132 -14.33 2.43 4.59
CA ILE A 132 -12.92 2.57 4.22
C ILE A 132 -12.19 1.24 4.42
N TYR A 133 -12.39 0.58 5.57
CA TYR A 133 -11.74 -0.70 5.86
C TYR A 133 -12.14 -1.81 4.87
N ILE A 134 -13.43 -1.92 4.52
CA ILE A 134 -13.92 -2.92 3.57
C ILE A 134 -13.35 -2.66 2.18
N THR A 135 -13.34 -1.39 1.75
CA THR A 135 -12.90 -1.01 0.40
C THR A 135 -11.39 -1.13 0.23
N TRP A 136 -10.62 -0.62 1.19
CA TRP A 136 -9.18 -0.41 1.05
C TRP A 136 -8.33 -1.33 1.93
N GLY A 137 -8.96 -2.06 2.86
CA GLY A 137 -8.27 -2.95 3.79
C GLY A 137 -7.73 -2.25 5.03
N LYS A 138 -6.91 -2.99 5.78
CA LYS A 138 -6.31 -2.51 7.01
C LYS A 138 -5.32 -1.37 6.72
N PRO A 139 -5.41 -0.23 7.43
CA PRO A 139 -4.41 0.83 7.33
C PRO A 139 -3.01 0.33 7.77
N ASP A 140 -1.97 0.95 7.23
CA ASP A 140 -0.58 0.65 7.63
C ASP A 140 -0.32 1.11 9.07
N GLU A 141 -0.91 2.25 9.48
CA GLU A 141 -0.78 2.81 10.83
C GLU A 141 -2.13 3.42 11.28
N VAL A 142 -2.40 3.31 12.57
CA VAL A 142 -3.57 3.92 13.23
C VAL A 142 -3.11 4.69 14.45
N GLU A 143 -3.36 5.99 14.46
CA GLU A 143 -3.29 6.82 15.65
C GLU A 143 -4.71 6.95 16.20
N SER A 144 -4.95 6.61 17.46
CA SER A 144 -6.29 6.59 18.05
C SER A 144 -6.34 7.34 19.37
N HIS A 145 -7.30 8.27 19.46
CA HIS A 145 -7.63 9.05 20.66
C HIS A 145 -9.11 8.80 21.04
N PRO A 146 -9.42 7.62 21.57
CA PRO A 146 -10.81 7.16 21.74
C PRO A 146 -11.61 7.94 22.78
N SER A 147 -10.94 8.67 23.67
CA SER A 147 -11.60 9.50 24.69
C SER A 147 -11.53 11.00 24.36
N GLY A 148 -10.82 11.38 23.31
CA GLY A 148 -10.45 12.77 23.09
C GLY A 148 -9.63 13.34 24.25
N GLY A 149 -9.82 14.62 24.60
CA GLY A 149 -9.18 15.28 25.73
C GLY A 149 -8.00 16.15 25.34
N ALA A 150 -7.07 16.36 26.28
CA ALA A 150 -5.91 17.23 26.05
C ALA A 150 -5.07 16.73 24.86
N TYR A 151 -4.80 17.62 23.94
CA TYR A 151 -4.07 17.35 22.69
C TYR A 151 -3.11 18.47 22.39
N GLU A 152 -1.85 18.10 22.14
CA GLU A 152 -0.81 19.01 21.66
C GLU A 152 -0.79 18.93 20.12
N ARG A 153 -1.12 20.04 19.46
CA ARG A 153 -1.14 20.06 18.01
C ARG A 153 0.24 19.95 17.42
N GLU A 154 0.37 19.15 16.41
CA GLU A 154 1.57 19.11 15.59
C GLU A 154 1.87 20.49 14.96
N SER A 155 3.13 20.74 14.62
CA SER A 155 3.55 22.03 14.05
C SER A 155 2.76 22.39 12.78
N TYR A 156 2.46 21.41 11.94
CA TYR A 156 1.68 21.61 10.72
C TYR A 156 0.18 21.84 10.98
N GLU A 157 -0.32 21.59 12.18
CA GLU A 157 -1.67 21.93 12.64
C GLU A 157 -1.71 23.31 13.33
N GLY A 158 -0.60 24.05 13.28
CA GLY A 158 -0.45 25.37 13.89
C GLY A 158 0.06 25.35 15.33
N GLY A 159 0.39 24.20 15.88
CA GLY A 159 0.92 24.03 17.25
C GLY A 159 -0.04 24.47 18.36
N GLY A 160 0.49 24.42 19.59
CA GLY A 160 -0.30 24.80 20.79
C GLY A 160 -1.26 23.71 21.26
N SER A 161 -1.72 23.85 22.50
CA SER A 161 -2.56 22.85 23.16
C SER A 161 -4.04 23.12 22.97
N THR A 162 -4.82 22.05 22.81
CA THR A 162 -6.28 22.11 22.78
C THR A 162 -6.90 20.90 23.48
N SER A 163 -8.22 20.77 23.39
CA SER A 163 -8.93 19.54 23.74
C SER A 163 -9.67 19.05 22.50
N THR A 164 -9.63 17.75 22.26
CA THR A 164 -10.25 17.15 21.09
C THR A 164 -11.49 16.34 21.44
N TYR A 165 -12.37 16.15 20.47
CA TYR A 165 -13.30 15.04 20.43
C TYR A 165 -12.56 13.73 20.22
N PRO A 166 -13.18 12.56 20.46
CA PRO A 166 -12.65 11.29 20.01
C PRO A 166 -12.32 11.33 18.51
N PHE A 167 -11.12 10.91 18.15
CA PHE A 167 -10.70 10.87 16.76
C PHE A 167 -9.71 9.73 16.49
N GLU A 168 -9.62 9.32 15.23
CA GLU A 168 -8.62 8.39 14.73
C GLU A 168 -8.01 8.96 13.44
N ARG A 169 -6.73 8.73 13.25
CA ARG A 169 -6.01 9.03 12.04
C ARG A 169 -5.48 7.73 11.46
N TRP A 170 -5.95 7.38 10.27
CA TRP A 170 -5.53 6.19 9.54
C TRP A 170 -4.58 6.58 8.44
N PHE A 171 -3.47 5.89 8.37
CA PHE A 171 -2.45 6.12 7.38
C PHE A 171 -2.32 4.91 6.45
N TYR A 172 -2.34 5.19 5.14
CA TYR A 172 -2.08 4.23 4.08
C TYR A 172 -0.89 4.72 3.25
N ARG A 173 0.13 3.89 3.09
CA ARG A 173 1.29 4.21 2.25
C ARG A 173 0.91 4.43 0.80
N TYR A 174 -0.03 3.62 0.32
CA TYR A 174 -0.53 3.69 -1.04
C TYR A 174 -1.94 3.12 -1.14
N LEU A 175 -2.83 3.85 -1.80
CA LEU A 175 -4.15 3.38 -2.19
C LEU A 175 -4.28 3.44 -3.71
N PRO A 176 -4.59 2.31 -4.41
CA PRO A 176 -4.72 2.27 -5.86
C PRO A 176 -5.78 3.25 -6.37
N GLY A 177 -5.40 4.12 -7.32
CA GLY A 177 -6.30 5.13 -7.87
C GLY A 177 -6.55 6.36 -7.00
N VAL A 178 -6.00 6.40 -5.78
CA VAL A 178 -6.06 7.55 -4.86
C VAL A 178 -4.71 8.22 -4.73
N GLY A 179 -3.66 7.46 -4.40
CA GLY A 179 -2.30 8.00 -4.28
C GLY A 179 -1.46 7.39 -3.16
N SER A 180 -0.31 8.00 -2.90
CA SER A 180 0.64 7.61 -1.85
C SER A 180 0.53 8.53 -0.65
N GLY A 181 0.82 8.00 0.55
CA GLY A 181 0.85 8.78 1.78
C GLY A 181 -0.53 9.31 2.18
N VAL A 182 -1.56 8.49 2.02
CA VAL A 182 -2.95 8.89 2.26
C VAL A 182 -3.26 8.84 3.75
N GLU A 183 -3.58 9.99 4.33
CA GLU A 183 -4.09 10.11 5.69
C GLU A 183 -5.60 10.33 5.66
N ILE A 184 -6.33 9.55 6.44
CA ILE A 184 -7.78 9.68 6.63
C ILE A 184 -8.04 9.91 8.10
N GLU A 185 -8.64 11.03 8.43
CA GLU A 185 -9.01 11.38 9.79
C GLU A 185 -10.50 11.15 10.01
N PHE A 186 -10.82 10.45 11.10
CA PHE A 186 -12.18 10.20 11.54
C PHE A 186 -12.41 10.88 12.88
N VAL A 187 -13.57 11.50 13.06
CA VAL A 187 -13.93 12.22 14.27
C VAL A 187 -15.33 11.82 14.76
N ASP A 188 -15.48 11.70 16.07
CA ASP A 188 -16.76 11.47 16.74
C ASP A 188 -17.11 12.66 17.68
N PRO A 189 -17.72 13.75 17.15
CA PRO A 189 -18.04 14.92 17.95
C PRO A 189 -19.12 14.66 19.01
N THR A 190 -19.82 13.55 18.90
CA THR A 190 -20.95 13.19 19.80
C THR A 190 -20.54 12.25 20.89
N GLY A 191 -19.37 11.61 20.80
CA GLY A 191 -18.93 10.57 21.73
C GLY A 191 -19.80 9.30 21.68
N SER A 192 -20.51 9.08 20.57
CA SER A 192 -21.43 7.94 20.39
C SER A 192 -20.73 6.68 19.89
N GLY A 193 -19.44 6.77 19.51
CA GLY A 193 -18.70 5.72 18.80
C GLY A 193 -18.91 5.74 17.30
N GLU A 194 -19.75 6.65 16.78
CA GLU A 194 -19.94 6.83 15.34
C GLU A 194 -18.95 7.85 14.80
N TYR A 195 -17.83 7.33 14.29
CA TYR A 195 -16.77 8.12 13.71
C TYR A 195 -17.09 8.41 12.24
N ARG A 196 -17.07 9.69 11.85
CA ARG A 196 -17.23 10.14 10.46
C ARG A 196 -15.92 10.68 9.92
N ILE A 197 -15.73 10.64 8.60
CA ILE A 197 -14.55 11.23 7.96
C ILE A 197 -14.56 12.75 8.18
N ALA A 198 -13.45 13.26 8.73
CA ALA A 198 -13.24 14.69 8.92
C ALA A 198 -13.01 15.41 7.58
N ARG A 199 -13.80 16.41 7.28
CA ARG A 199 -13.68 17.25 6.08
C ARG A 199 -12.66 18.38 6.26
N ASN A 200 -12.34 18.69 7.52
CA ASN A 200 -11.42 19.73 7.93
C ASN A 200 -10.58 19.22 9.11
N PRO A 201 -9.26 19.49 9.18
CA PRO A 201 -8.40 19.11 10.30
C PRO A 201 -8.86 19.66 11.66
N ASP A 202 -9.56 20.80 11.66
CA ASP A 202 -10.05 21.43 12.88
C ASP A 202 -11.34 20.80 13.45
N GLU A 203 -11.97 19.86 12.74
CA GLU A 203 -13.21 19.23 13.23
C GLU A 203 -13.03 18.41 14.51
N LYS A 204 -11.82 17.94 14.79
CA LYS A 204 -11.51 17.26 16.03
C LYS A 204 -11.37 18.21 17.23
N ASP A 205 -11.16 19.51 16.99
CA ASP A 205 -10.94 20.51 18.04
C ASP A 205 -12.24 20.85 18.79
N ALA A 206 -12.40 20.29 19.98
CA ALA A 206 -13.59 20.51 20.81
C ALA A 206 -13.68 21.96 21.34
N LEU A 207 -12.55 22.69 21.35
CA LEU A 207 -12.50 24.08 21.79
C LEU A 207 -12.57 25.08 20.62
N LEU A 208 -12.75 24.62 19.39
CA LEU A 208 -12.76 25.47 18.22
C LEU A 208 -13.73 26.65 18.34
N MET A 209 -14.93 26.41 18.86
CA MET A 209 -15.98 27.42 19.04
C MET A 209 -15.92 28.15 20.39
N VAL A 210 -14.98 27.83 21.28
CA VAL A 210 -14.84 28.45 22.61
C VAL A 210 -13.89 29.65 22.51
N PRO A 211 -14.34 30.89 22.74
CA PRO A 211 -13.49 32.07 22.66
C PRO A 211 -12.30 31.98 23.64
N GLY A 212 -11.10 32.30 23.15
CA GLY A 212 -9.88 32.38 23.98
C GLY A 212 -9.30 31.04 24.48
N ALA A 213 -9.95 29.91 24.19
CA ALA A 213 -9.45 28.58 24.56
C ALA A 213 -8.94 27.81 23.31
N GLY A 214 -7.98 26.91 23.48
CA GLY A 214 -7.47 26.07 22.38
C GLY A 214 -6.87 26.88 21.23
N LEU A 215 -6.12 27.93 21.53
CA LEU A 215 -5.47 28.77 20.54
C LEU A 215 -4.24 28.08 19.92
N THR A 216 -4.03 28.24 18.61
CA THR A 216 -2.78 27.87 17.97
C THR A 216 -1.65 28.82 18.38
N LEU A 217 -0.40 28.46 18.11
CA LEU A 217 0.74 29.34 18.42
C LEU A 217 0.63 30.70 17.68
N GLY A 218 0.20 30.70 16.42
CA GLY A 218 -0.03 31.91 15.66
C GLY A 218 -1.13 32.80 16.24
N GLU A 219 -2.22 32.19 16.71
CA GLU A 219 -3.33 32.89 17.39
C GLU A 219 -2.87 33.48 18.75
N GLN A 220 -2.04 32.75 19.53
CA GLN A 220 -1.46 33.22 20.78
C GLN A 220 -0.55 34.43 20.60
N MET A 221 0.19 34.45 19.48
CA MET A 221 1.10 35.56 19.12
C MET A 221 0.38 36.72 18.42
N GLY A 222 -0.93 36.61 18.17
CA GLY A 222 -1.69 37.63 17.45
C GLY A 222 -1.40 37.71 15.95
N LEU A 223 -0.77 36.68 15.38
CA LEU A 223 -0.45 36.60 13.95
C LEU A 223 -1.60 36.09 13.10
N SER A 224 -2.57 35.43 13.71
CA SER A 224 -3.80 34.92 13.09
C SER A 224 -4.96 35.04 14.06
N SER A 225 -6.16 34.83 13.56
CA SER A 225 -7.39 34.90 14.34
C SER A 225 -8.10 33.54 14.34
N LYS A 226 -8.63 33.16 15.49
CA LYS A 226 -9.48 31.98 15.61
C LYS A 226 -10.71 32.05 14.67
N ALA A 227 -11.21 33.26 14.42
CA ALA A 227 -12.30 33.50 13.48
C ALA A 227 -11.94 33.03 12.05
N ASP A 228 -10.66 33.11 11.68
CA ASP A 228 -10.16 32.64 10.37
C ASP A 228 -10.27 31.13 10.26
N ARG A 229 -9.95 30.37 11.33
CA ARG A 229 -10.14 28.92 11.40
C ARG A 229 -11.63 28.53 11.34
N VAL A 230 -12.47 29.23 12.09
CA VAL A 230 -13.93 28.99 12.12
C VAL A 230 -14.59 29.32 10.78
N SER A 231 -14.22 30.45 10.16
CA SER A 231 -14.79 30.87 8.88
C SER A 231 -14.41 29.94 7.74
N ASN A 232 -13.27 29.26 7.84
CA ASN A 232 -12.77 28.32 6.85
C ASN A 232 -13.34 26.90 6.96
N MET A 233 -14.21 26.60 7.91
CA MET A 233 -14.95 25.33 7.91
C MET A 233 -15.75 25.07 6.60
N GLY A 234 -15.77 26.03 5.69
CA GLY A 234 -16.39 25.91 4.37
C GLY A 234 -15.75 26.78 3.27
N GLY A 235 -14.63 27.45 3.53
CA GLY A 235 -14.05 28.45 2.63
C GLY A 235 -12.76 28.00 1.91
N ILE A 236 -12.66 28.38 0.64
CA ILE A 236 -11.46 28.24 -0.19
C ILE A 236 -10.46 29.33 0.20
N GLY A 237 -9.26 28.95 0.64
CA GLY A 237 -8.11 29.88 0.71
C GLY A 237 -7.60 30.28 2.08
N ASN A 238 -7.55 29.36 3.06
CA ASN A 238 -6.84 29.64 4.30
C ASN A 238 -5.33 29.46 4.11
N PRO A 239 -4.49 30.50 4.30
CA PRO A 239 -3.04 30.39 4.22
C PRO A 239 -2.43 29.59 5.39
N ASN A 240 -3.24 29.14 6.36
CA ASN A 240 -2.77 28.43 7.55
C ASN A 240 -2.63 26.92 7.36
N TYR A 241 -3.03 26.35 6.23
CA TYR A 241 -2.75 24.94 5.96
C TYR A 241 -1.29 24.78 5.51
N MET A 242 -0.45 24.29 6.40
CA MET A 242 0.97 24.04 6.11
C MET A 242 1.17 22.86 5.17
N ARG A 243 0.17 21.95 5.07
CA ARG A 243 0.18 20.82 4.13
C ARG A 243 -0.92 20.99 3.09
N GLU A 244 -0.59 20.82 1.81
CA GLU A 244 -1.55 20.93 0.71
C GLU A 244 -2.71 19.93 0.85
N GLN A 245 -2.42 18.73 1.38
CA GLN A 245 -3.43 17.69 1.63
C GLN A 245 -4.51 18.08 2.65
N ASP A 246 -4.25 19.07 3.52
CA ASP A 246 -5.18 19.54 4.53
C ASP A 246 -6.10 20.66 4.00
N SER A 247 -5.84 21.15 2.79
CA SER A 247 -6.71 22.13 2.17
C SER A 247 -8.13 21.57 1.96
N PRO A 248 -9.18 22.37 2.12
CA PRO A 248 -10.56 21.91 1.94
C PRO A 248 -10.81 21.26 0.58
N PHE A 249 -10.18 21.77 -0.47
CA PHE A 249 -10.30 21.21 -1.81
C PHE A 249 -9.65 19.83 -1.92
N SER A 250 -8.41 19.68 -1.41
CA SER A 250 -7.69 18.42 -1.43
C SER A 250 -8.40 17.34 -0.60
N ARG A 251 -8.94 17.71 0.57
CA ARG A 251 -9.74 16.77 1.39
C ARG A 251 -11.05 16.35 0.72
N LEU A 252 -11.76 17.28 0.07
CA LEU A 252 -12.96 16.93 -0.69
C LEU A 252 -12.64 16.04 -1.89
N GLN A 253 -11.53 16.28 -2.58
CA GLN A 253 -11.05 15.43 -3.65
C GLN A 253 -10.71 14.02 -3.10
N LEU A 254 -9.98 13.94 -2.00
CA LEU A 254 -9.67 12.68 -1.33
C LEU A 254 -10.93 11.89 -0.96
N ILE A 255 -11.92 12.54 -0.33
CA ILE A 255 -13.20 11.90 0.02
C ILE A 255 -13.92 11.39 -1.22
N SER A 256 -13.89 12.16 -2.32
CA SER A 256 -14.45 11.75 -3.60
C SER A 256 -13.76 10.50 -4.14
N ASP A 257 -12.43 10.49 -4.14
CA ASP A 257 -11.64 9.38 -4.65
C ASP A 257 -11.78 8.12 -3.80
N LEU A 258 -11.82 8.26 -2.46
CA LEU A 258 -12.10 7.19 -1.52
C LEU A 258 -13.51 6.58 -1.67
N SER A 259 -14.44 7.32 -2.24
CA SER A 259 -15.83 6.90 -2.45
C SER A 259 -16.03 6.12 -3.74
N ARG A 260 -15.03 6.10 -4.62
CA ARG A 260 -15.07 5.32 -5.87
C ARG A 260 -14.72 3.86 -5.58
N PRO A 261 -15.35 2.92 -6.29
CA PRO A 261 -14.92 1.52 -6.24
C PRO A 261 -13.43 1.41 -6.63
N PRO A 262 -12.66 0.52 -5.98
CA PRO A 262 -11.30 0.25 -6.38
C PRO A 262 -11.24 -0.16 -7.85
N GLN A 263 -10.17 0.24 -8.55
CA GLN A 263 -9.96 -0.20 -9.92
C GLN A 263 -9.83 -1.73 -9.95
N ILE A 264 -10.55 -2.35 -10.90
CA ILE A 264 -10.41 -3.78 -11.14
C ILE A 264 -9.03 -4.00 -11.75
N LYS A 265 -8.21 -4.73 -11.03
CA LYS A 265 -6.88 -5.13 -11.52
C LYS A 265 -7.12 -6.27 -12.51
N PHE A 266 -6.84 -6.02 -13.78
CA PHE A 266 -7.01 -7.05 -14.81
C PHE A 266 -5.95 -8.12 -14.65
N ASN A 267 -6.37 -9.38 -14.56
CA ASN A 267 -5.50 -10.55 -14.49
C ASN A 267 -4.69 -10.80 -15.77
N GLU A 268 -4.73 -9.90 -16.76
CA GLU A 268 -3.94 -10.01 -17.98
C GLU A 268 -2.43 -10.13 -17.69
N LEU A 269 -1.94 -9.40 -16.69
CA LEU A 269 -0.53 -9.47 -16.28
C LEU A 269 -0.24 -10.73 -15.46
N ALA A 270 -1.18 -11.17 -14.60
CA ALA A 270 -1.02 -12.41 -13.85
C ALA A 270 -0.94 -13.64 -14.78
N SER A 271 -1.74 -13.67 -15.85
CA SER A 271 -1.66 -14.74 -16.86
C SER A 271 -0.35 -14.74 -17.63
N ALA A 272 0.27 -13.55 -17.83
CA ALA A 272 1.55 -13.44 -18.51
C ALA A 272 2.72 -14.04 -17.70
N VAL A 273 2.61 -14.15 -16.37
CA VAL A 273 3.61 -14.85 -15.53
C VAL A 273 3.72 -16.33 -15.88
N ASN A 274 2.58 -16.95 -16.22
CA ASN A 274 2.49 -18.38 -16.48
C ASN A 274 2.62 -18.73 -17.97
N THR A 275 2.71 -17.71 -18.86
CA THR A 275 2.91 -17.96 -20.29
C THR A 275 4.35 -18.42 -20.51
N PRO A 276 4.60 -19.64 -21.01
CA PRO A 276 5.93 -20.07 -21.34
C PRO A 276 6.44 -19.23 -22.51
N ILE A 277 7.49 -18.44 -22.24
CA ILE A 277 8.32 -17.75 -23.22
C ILE A 277 7.58 -16.58 -23.91
N ILE A 278 7.73 -15.39 -23.36
CA ILE A 278 7.80 -14.20 -24.21
C ILE A 278 9.18 -14.25 -24.86
N GLU A 279 9.26 -14.76 -26.08
CA GLU A 279 10.51 -14.87 -26.85
C GLU A 279 11.14 -13.50 -27.12
N ASP A 280 10.32 -12.44 -27.16
CA ASP A 280 10.75 -11.06 -27.17
C ASP A 280 10.34 -10.36 -25.88
N ASN A 281 11.33 -9.98 -25.07
CA ASN A 281 11.15 -9.13 -23.90
C ASN A 281 11.44 -7.65 -24.31
N PRO A 282 10.52 -6.98 -25.04
CA PRO A 282 10.80 -5.69 -25.67
C PRO A 282 10.99 -4.57 -24.65
N LEU A 283 10.52 -4.78 -23.40
CA LEU A 283 10.73 -3.83 -22.30
C LEU A 283 11.74 -4.38 -21.32
N ASN A 284 12.97 -3.88 -21.41
CA ASN A 284 14.01 -4.22 -20.45
C ASN A 284 13.86 -3.43 -19.15
N PHE A 285 14.02 -4.15 -18.04
CA PHE A 285 14.07 -3.57 -16.72
C PHE A 285 14.91 -4.43 -15.78
N ASP A 286 15.38 -3.85 -14.70
CA ASP A 286 16.16 -4.52 -13.68
C ASP A 286 15.36 -4.62 -12.38
N VAL A 287 15.61 -5.68 -11.60
CA VAL A 287 15.00 -5.94 -10.29
C VAL A 287 16.09 -6.13 -9.26
N ARG A 288 15.99 -5.42 -8.16
CA ARG A 288 16.84 -5.56 -6.99
C ARG A 288 15.99 -5.89 -5.77
N VAL A 289 16.50 -6.77 -4.91
CA VAL A 289 15.85 -7.15 -3.65
C VAL A 289 16.76 -6.79 -2.50
N ASP A 290 16.26 -5.99 -1.56
CA ASP A 290 16.99 -5.56 -0.37
C ASP A 290 16.22 -5.94 0.90
N PHE A 291 16.96 -6.23 1.99
CA PHE A 291 16.40 -6.74 3.23
C PHE A 291 16.69 -5.82 4.41
N PHE A 292 15.65 -5.50 5.19
CA PHE A 292 15.74 -4.70 6.41
C PHE A 292 14.96 -5.41 7.51
N ARG A 293 15.56 -5.55 8.69
CA ARG A 293 14.90 -6.18 9.83
C ARG A 293 13.71 -5.34 10.29
N GLN A 294 12.54 -5.96 10.38
CA GLN A 294 11.36 -5.38 11.01
C GLN A 294 11.19 -5.91 12.44
N SER A 295 11.24 -7.24 12.58
CA SER A 295 11.18 -7.97 13.84
C SER A 295 12.00 -9.25 13.74
N ASP A 296 12.01 -10.08 14.78
CA ASP A 296 12.71 -11.38 14.76
C ASP A 296 12.07 -12.37 13.77
N GLU A 297 10.77 -12.21 13.49
CA GLU A 297 9.99 -13.09 12.63
C GLU A 297 9.73 -12.53 11.23
N ARG A 298 9.91 -11.22 11.02
CA ARG A 298 9.58 -10.55 9.76
C ARG A 298 10.70 -9.63 9.29
N VAL A 299 10.97 -9.71 8.00
CA VAL A 299 11.96 -8.91 7.31
C VAL A 299 11.26 -8.09 6.24
N ILE A 300 11.45 -6.78 6.26
CA ILE A 300 11.03 -5.90 5.17
C ILE A 300 11.86 -6.27 3.95
N THR A 301 11.22 -6.84 2.96
CA THR A 301 11.81 -7.19 1.67
C THR A 301 11.42 -6.11 0.67
N ALA A 302 12.38 -5.29 0.26
CA ALA A 302 12.16 -4.19 -0.65
C ALA A 302 12.52 -4.60 -2.09
N PHE A 303 11.52 -4.61 -2.97
CA PHE A 303 11.69 -4.85 -4.40
C PHE A 303 11.83 -3.51 -5.10
N THR A 304 12.99 -3.25 -5.69
CA THR A 304 13.23 -2.06 -6.51
C THR A 304 13.28 -2.48 -7.97
N ILE A 305 12.38 -1.91 -8.78
CA ILE A 305 12.27 -2.16 -10.22
C ILE A 305 12.68 -0.87 -10.94
N GLN A 306 13.57 -0.97 -11.91
CA GLN A 306 14.11 0.17 -12.63
C GLN A 306 14.10 -0.10 -14.14
N THR A 307 13.64 0.88 -14.93
CA THR A 307 13.67 0.85 -16.40
C THR A 307 14.23 2.15 -16.94
N ASP A 308 14.87 2.08 -18.12
CA ASP A 308 15.35 3.26 -18.83
C ASP A 308 14.17 3.95 -19.54
N ASN A 309 13.99 5.24 -19.30
CA ASN A 309 12.87 6.00 -19.88
C ASN A 309 12.95 6.14 -21.41
N GLN A 310 14.12 5.97 -22.01
CA GLN A 310 14.27 5.93 -23.46
C GLN A 310 13.51 4.77 -24.11
N ASN A 311 13.21 3.71 -23.36
CA ASN A 311 12.44 2.55 -23.82
C ASN A 311 10.92 2.76 -23.67
N LEU A 312 10.48 3.88 -23.10
CA LEU A 312 9.08 4.20 -22.85
C LEU A 312 8.50 5.14 -23.90
N VAL A 313 7.21 4.97 -24.17
CA VAL A 313 6.48 5.86 -25.07
C VAL A 313 5.77 6.95 -24.28
N PHE A 314 6.21 8.19 -24.49
CA PHE A 314 5.58 9.37 -23.91
C PHE A 314 4.45 9.86 -24.82
N LYS A 315 3.28 10.12 -24.21
CA LYS A 315 2.08 10.63 -24.88
C LYS A 315 1.71 11.99 -24.31
N ASP A 316 1.32 12.93 -25.17
CA ASP A 316 0.78 14.22 -24.74
C ASP A 316 -0.55 14.05 -24.02
N SER A 317 -0.66 14.66 -22.86
CA SER A 317 -1.88 14.71 -22.06
C SER A 317 -1.96 16.05 -21.35
N GLY A 318 -2.75 16.98 -21.89
CA GLY A 318 -2.98 18.28 -21.27
C GLY A 318 -1.75 19.19 -21.24
N GLY A 319 -0.85 19.06 -22.22
CA GLY A 319 0.40 19.84 -22.31
C GLY A 319 1.58 19.23 -21.55
N LEU A 320 1.40 18.08 -20.92
CA LEU A 320 2.48 17.28 -20.32
C LEU A 320 2.71 16.00 -21.13
N GLN A 321 3.94 15.58 -21.20
CA GLN A 321 4.35 14.30 -21.77
C GLN A 321 4.32 13.24 -20.65
N LEU A 322 3.46 12.23 -20.81
CA LEU A 322 3.27 11.16 -19.82
C LEU A 322 3.74 9.83 -20.38
N ALA A 323 4.55 9.10 -19.61
CA ALA A 323 4.78 7.67 -19.79
C ALA A 323 4.19 6.93 -18.58
N GLU A 324 3.39 5.91 -18.84
CA GLU A 324 2.68 5.16 -17.83
C GLU A 324 3.05 3.68 -17.91
N LEU A 325 3.55 3.16 -16.79
CA LEU A 325 3.88 1.75 -16.62
C LEU A 325 2.90 1.10 -15.67
N ASN A 326 2.48 -0.12 -15.96
CA ASN A 326 1.86 -1.00 -14.98
C ASN A 326 2.88 -2.05 -14.55
N ILE A 327 3.11 -2.17 -13.22
CA ILE A 327 4.06 -3.09 -12.62
C ILE A 327 3.28 -4.10 -11.79
N PHE A 328 3.49 -5.38 -12.10
CA PHE A 328 2.92 -6.50 -11.35
C PHE A 328 4.05 -7.37 -10.78
N GLY A 329 3.91 -7.83 -9.53
CA GLY A 329 4.84 -8.74 -8.89
C GLY A 329 4.13 -9.82 -8.08
N LYS A 330 4.43 -11.10 -8.36
CA LYS A 330 3.95 -12.26 -7.62
C LYS A 330 5.10 -12.87 -6.84
N ILE A 331 4.95 -12.98 -5.52
CA ILE A 331 5.96 -13.56 -4.63
C ILE A 331 5.50 -14.96 -4.23
N THR A 332 6.31 -15.95 -4.52
CA THR A 332 6.01 -17.37 -4.26
C THR A 332 7.09 -17.97 -3.35
N HIS A 333 6.70 -18.60 -2.26
CA HIS A 333 7.59 -19.36 -1.40
C HIS A 333 8.04 -20.65 -2.10
N VAL A 334 9.22 -21.19 -1.75
CA VAL A 334 9.76 -22.41 -2.35
C VAL A 334 8.81 -23.62 -2.26
N SER A 335 7.86 -23.64 -1.34
CA SER A 335 6.79 -24.65 -1.26
C SER A 335 5.67 -24.50 -2.30
N GLY A 336 5.75 -23.50 -3.19
CA GLY A 336 4.71 -23.17 -4.15
C GLY A 336 3.61 -22.27 -3.61
N ARG A 337 3.56 -22.01 -2.29
CA ARG A 337 2.55 -21.15 -1.68
C ARG A 337 2.83 -19.68 -2.00
N ARG A 338 1.80 -18.96 -2.42
CA ARG A 338 1.87 -17.51 -2.61
C ARG A 338 2.18 -16.81 -1.28
N ALA A 339 3.13 -15.88 -1.30
CA ALA A 339 3.54 -15.10 -0.14
C ALA A 339 3.15 -13.62 -0.26
N GLY A 340 2.82 -13.15 -1.46
CA GLY A 340 2.38 -11.78 -1.68
C GLY A 340 2.23 -11.44 -3.15
N ILE A 341 1.41 -10.43 -3.42
CA ILE A 341 1.24 -9.80 -4.74
C ILE A 341 1.31 -8.30 -4.56
N PHE A 342 1.86 -7.62 -5.55
CA PHE A 342 1.76 -6.17 -5.67
C PHE A 342 1.50 -5.79 -7.13
N GLU A 343 0.71 -4.75 -7.32
CA GLU A 343 0.44 -4.16 -8.62
C GLU A 343 0.23 -2.66 -8.44
N ASP A 344 1.03 -1.88 -9.18
CA ASP A 344 1.00 -0.43 -9.07
C ASP A 344 1.29 0.24 -10.41
N PRO A 345 0.58 1.32 -10.76
CA PRO A 345 0.93 2.17 -11.88
C PRO A 345 2.07 3.12 -11.51
N VAL A 346 3.00 3.32 -12.43
CA VAL A 346 4.07 4.32 -12.31
C VAL A 346 3.93 5.32 -13.44
N VAL A 347 3.77 6.59 -13.12
CA VAL A 347 3.60 7.67 -14.09
C VAL A 347 4.81 8.58 -14.06
N THR A 348 5.51 8.67 -15.18
CA THR A 348 6.59 9.63 -15.41
C THR A 348 6.04 10.82 -16.18
N ARG A 349 6.26 12.03 -15.66
CA ARG A 349 5.79 13.28 -16.24
C ARG A 349 6.98 14.14 -16.64
N ALA A 350 6.86 14.81 -17.79
CA ALA A 350 7.81 15.81 -18.24
C ALA A 350 7.08 16.93 -19.00
N THR A 351 7.61 18.15 -18.93
CA THR A 351 7.19 19.18 -19.88
C THR A 351 7.76 18.88 -21.26
N PRO A 352 7.22 19.44 -22.34
CA PRO A 352 7.79 19.25 -23.69
C PRO A 352 9.28 19.63 -23.76
N GLU A 353 9.70 20.66 -23.02
CA GLU A 353 11.08 21.13 -22.94
C GLU A 353 11.99 20.13 -22.21
N GLU A 354 11.49 19.49 -21.17
CA GLU A 354 12.22 18.52 -20.33
C GLU A 354 12.20 17.09 -20.90
N LEU A 355 11.46 16.82 -21.96
CA LEU A 355 11.25 15.48 -22.50
C LEU A 355 12.56 14.76 -22.85
N THR A 356 13.51 15.49 -23.45
CA THR A 356 14.82 14.92 -23.82
C THR A 356 15.57 14.45 -22.58
N GLU A 357 15.68 15.30 -21.56
CA GLU A 357 16.33 14.96 -20.30
C GLU A 357 15.56 13.85 -19.55
N ALA A 358 14.23 13.90 -19.57
CA ALA A 358 13.39 12.88 -18.93
C ALA A 358 13.60 11.48 -19.56
N LYS A 359 13.86 11.41 -20.87
CA LYS A 359 14.18 10.15 -21.56
C LYS A 359 15.56 9.60 -21.19
N GLU A 360 16.51 10.43 -20.84
CA GLU A 360 17.85 10.01 -20.39
C GLU A 360 17.84 9.49 -18.95
N ARG A 361 16.82 9.80 -18.18
CA ARG A 361 16.64 9.32 -16.81
C ARG A 361 16.11 7.88 -16.77
N LYS A 362 16.14 7.30 -15.57
CA LYS A 362 15.54 6.01 -15.26
C LYS A 362 14.31 6.20 -14.38
N SER A 363 13.24 5.49 -14.68
CA SER A 363 12.10 5.37 -13.79
C SER A 363 12.33 4.23 -12.80
N ALA A 364 12.10 4.51 -11.53
CA ALA A 364 12.28 3.55 -10.46
C ALA A 364 10.99 3.44 -9.62
N TYR A 365 10.63 2.22 -9.31
CA TYR A 365 9.52 1.87 -8.43
C TYR A 365 10.03 0.99 -7.30
N GLN A 366 9.50 1.15 -6.10
CA GLN A 366 9.83 0.28 -4.98
C GLN A 366 8.58 -0.17 -4.23
N ARG A 367 8.52 -1.47 -3.96
CA ARG A 367 7.52 -2.07 -3.07
C ARG A 367 8.21 -2.80 -1.93
N ALA A 368 7.84 -2.49 -0.70
CA ALA A 368 8.28 -3.20 0.48
C ALA A 368 7.18 -4.18 0.94
N VAL A 369 7.57 -5.43 1.15
CA VAL A 369 6.67 -6.50 1.63
C VAL A 369 7.32 -7.16 2.84
N PRO A 370 6.65 -7.24 4.00
CA PRO A 370 7.16 -7.96 5.15
C PRO A 370 7.01 -9.47 4.95
N LEU A 371 8.13 -10.18 4.82
CA LEU A 371 8.16 -11.63 4.63
C LEU A 371 8.82 -12.33 5.81
N PRO A 372 8.39 -13.55 6.18
CA PRO A 372 9.13 -14.43 7.07
C PRO A 372 10.47 -14.86 6.45
N PRO A 373 11.50 -15.22 7.23
CA PRO A 373 12.72 -15.83 6.73
C PRO A 373 12.42 -17.08 5.90
N GLY A 374 13.10 -17.25 4.75
CA GLY A 374 12.90 -18.39 3.86
C GLY A 374 13.30 -18.11 2.42
N ARG A 375 13.07 -19.08 1.54
CA ARG A 375 13.39 -18.99 0.11
C ARG A 375 12.15 -18.69 -0.71
N TYR A 376 12.28 -17.73 -1.59
CA TYR A 376 11.20 -17.20 -2.40
C TYR A 376 11.64 -16.95 -3.84
N ARG A 377 10.65 -16.82 -4.71
CA ARG A 377 10.81 -16.28 -6.07
C ARG A 377 9.83 -15.12 -6.21
N VAL A 378 10.27 -14.04 -6.81
CA VAL A 378 9.39 -12.99 -7.31
C VAL A 378 9.37 -13.06 -8.83
N ASP A 379 8.18 -13.06 -9.39
CA ASP A 379 7.90 -12.95 -10.82
C ASP A 379 7.39 -11.53 -11.05
N VAL A 380 8.16 -10.72 -11.78
CA VAL A 380 7.85 -9.29 -12.02
C VAL A 380 7.53 -9.10 -13.49
N ILE A 381 6.42 -8.41 -13.75
CA ILE A 381 6.00 -7.98 -15.08
C ILE A 381 5.92 -6.46 -15.08
N VAL A 382 6.47 -5.85 -16.12
CA VAL A 382 6.34 -4.42 -16.39
C VAL A 382 5.75 -4.24 -17.77
N ARG A 383 4.68 -3.44 -17.89
CA ARG A 383 4.01 -3.12 -19.16
C ARG A 383 3.95 -1.61 -19.35
N ASP A 384 4.41 -1.14 -20.48
CA ASP A 384 4.14 0.22 -20.94
C ASP A 384 2.70 0.29 -21.49
N ILE A 385 1.86 1.09 -20.84
CA ILE A 385 0.43 1.20 -21.17
C ILE A 385 0.23 1.82 -22.57
N THR A 386 1.12 2.71 -22.98
CA THR A 386 1.00 3.43 -24.26
C THR A 386 1.40 2.56 -25.44
N SER A 387 2.52 1.85 -25.34
CA SER A 387 3.03 1.00 -26.45
C SER A 387 2.52 -0.44 -26.36
N GLY A 388 2.09 -0.89 -25.18
CA GLY A 388 1.79 -2.30 -24.91
C GLY A 388 3.04 -3.19 -24.73
N ALA A 389 4.25 -2.63 -24.86
CA ALA A 389 5.49 -3.36 -24.65
C ALA A 389 5.55 -3.93 -23.23
N THR A 390 5.89 -5.21 -23.11
CA THR A 390 5.88 -5.94 -21.84
C THR A 390 7.22 -6.63 -21.62
N GLY A 391 7.72 -6.59 -20.40
CA GLY A 391 8.89 -7.32 -19.96
C GLY A 391 8.58 -8.20 -18.75
N VAL A 392 9.28 -9.33 -18.61
CA VAL A 392 9.14 -10.28 -17.50
C VAL A 392 10.50 -10.59 -16.90
N ARG A 393 10.59 -10.65 -15.57
CA ARG A 393 11.78 -11.08 -14.82
C ARG A 393 11.38 -12.02 -13.69
N HIS A 394 12.15 -13.09 -13.54
CA HIS A 394 12.03 -14.07 -12.45
C HIS A 394 13.27 -13.96 -11.57
N VAL A 395 13.10 -13.65 -10.30
CA VAL A 395 14.22 -13.47 -9.36
C VAL A 395 14.02 -14.36 -8.13
N GLY A 396 14.92 -15.35 -7.96
CA GLY A 396 15.00 -16.13 -6.73
C GLY A 396 15.77 -15.36 -5.66
N PHE A 397 15.30 -15.40 -4.40
CA PHE A 397 15.94 -14.74 -3.29
C PHE A 397 15.71 -15.50 -1.98
N GLU A 398 16.58 -15.25 -0.99
CA GLU A 398 16.45 -15.81 0.35
C GLU A 398 16.33 -14.68 1.36
N VAL A 399 15.19 -14.65 2.08
CA VAL A 399 14.94 -13.70 3.17
C VAL A 399 15.75 -14.14 4.37
N PRO A 400 16.69 -13.32 4.88
CA PRO A 400 17.59 -13.70 5.96
C PRO A 400 16.82 -13.85 7.28
N LYS A 401 17.32 -14.78 8.12
CA LYS A 401 16.92 -14.88 9.51
C LYS A 401 17.88 -14.05 10.38
N TYR A 402 17.36 -13.09 11.09
CA TYR A 402 18.11 -12.29 12.06
C TYR A 402 18.07 -12.96 13.43
N ASP A 403 19.27 -13.27 13.97
CA ASP A 403 19.43 -13.80 15.32
C ASP A 403 19.62 -12.63 16.29
N PRO A 404 18.74 -12.44 17.30
CA PRO A 404 18.86 -11.30 18.23
C PRO A 404 20.15 -11.31 19.05
N ALA A 405 20.83 -12.46 19.18
CA ALA A 405 22.10 -12.57 19.90
C ALA A 405 23.33 -12.27 19.05
N LYS A 406 23.17 -12.03 17.74
CA LYS A 406 24.29 -11.83 16.82
C LYS A 406 24.27 -10.45 16.19
N LEU A 407 25.45 -9.86 16.10
CA LEU A 407 25.67 -8.68 15.27
C LEU A 407 25.27 -9.01 13.84
N SER A 408 24.43 -8.18 13.24
CA SER A 408 23.92 -8.38 11.87
C SER A 408 23.67 -7.03 11.17
N THR A 409 23.42 -7.09 9.86
CA THR A 409 23.19 -5.88 9.06
C THR A 409 22.03 -6.08 8.10
N SER A 410 21.44 -4.99 7.64
CA SER A 410 20.63 -4.96 6.42
C SER A 410 21.49 -5.24 5.19
N THR A 411 20.87 -5.33 4.03
CA THR A 411 21.58 -5.22 2.75
C THR A 411 22.31 -3.89 2.68
N LEU A 412 23.54 -3.90 2.15
CA LEU A 412 24.28 -2.69 1.78
C LEU A 412 23.74 -2.17 0.44
N VAL A 413 23.05 -1.03 0.48
CA VAL A 413 22.42 -0.41 -0.68
C VAL A 413 23.31 0.70 -1.22
N LEU A 414 23.67 0.59 -2.50
CA LEU A 414 24.22 1.73 -3.25
C LEU A 414 23.07 2.52 -3.86
N ALA A 415 23.02 3.81 -3.60
CA ALA A 415 21.92 4.68 -3.94
C ALA A 415 22.32 5.76 -4.94
N ALA A 416 21.46 6.02 -5.91
CA ALA A 416 21.54 7.17 -6.80
C ALA A 416 21.23 8.47 -6.06
N LYS A 417 20.40 8.39 -4.99
CA LYS A 417 20.00 9.53 -4.18
C LYS A 417 19.81 9.13 -2.73
N LEU A 418 20.34 9.96 -1.82
CA LEU A 418 20.10 9.89 -0.39
C LEU A 418 19.64 11.28 0.09
N GLU A 419 18.51 11.33 0.77
CA GLU A 419 17.96 12.55 1.36
C GLU A 419 17.52 12.27 2.79
N GLY A 420 18.01 13.05 3.74
CA GLY A 420 17.47 13.04 5.10
C GLY A 420 16.10 13.70 5.11
N LEU A 421 15.13 13.05 5.73
CA LEU A 421 13.75 13.54 5.79
C LEU A 421 13.55 14.65 6.85
N GLY A 422 14.53 14.83 7.76
CA GLY A 422 14.41 15.79 8.87
C GLY A 422 13.15 15.48 9.69
N ASP A 423 12.32 16.49 9.89
CA ASP A 423 11.04 16.37 10.62
C ASP A 423 9.87 15.92 9.73
N GLN A 424 10.12 15.57 8.47
CA GLN A 424 9.06 15.05 7.60
C GLN A 424 8.72 13.61 7.99
N PRO A 425 7.43 13.22 7.87
CA PRO A 425 7.03 11.85 8.16
C PRO A 425 7.80 10.87 7.26
N ALA A 426 8.33 9.83 7.87
CA ALA A 426 9.13 8.79 7.23
C ALA A 426 8.25 7.84 6.39
N VAL A 427 7.61 8.38 5.35
CA VAL A 427 6.57 7.69 4.60
C VAL A 427 6.79 7.79 3.10
N GLY A 428 6.36 6.74 2.38
CA GLY A 428 6.36 6.68 0.92
C GLY A 428 7.39 5.71 0.34
N MET A 429 7.40 5.65 -0.99
CA MET A 429 8.40 4.85 -1.72
C MET A 429 9.81 5.34 -1.38
N PHE A 430 10.74 4.38 -1.30
CA PHE A 430 12.16 4.63 -1.03
C PHE A 430 12.49 5.12 0.38
N THR A 431 11.52 5.17 1.29
CA THR A 431 11.76 5.63 2.66
C THR A 431 12.16 4.47 3.57
N ILE A 432 13.32 4.60 4.22
CA ILE A 432 13.85 3.61 5.17
C ILE A 432 14.31 4.36 6.43
N GLY A 433 13.57 4.21 7.52
CA GLY A 433 13.77 5.06 8.71
C GLY A 433 13.48 6.54 8.36
N ASN A 434 14.38 7.43 8.71
CA ASN A 434 14.29 8.88 8.44
C ASN A 434 15.09 9.32 7.19
N VAL A 435 15.40 8.39 6.29
CA VAL A 435 16.16 8.66 5.07
C VAL A 435 15.40 8.16 3.85
N LYS A 436 15.33 8.99 2.81
CA LYS A 436 14.89 8.58 1.49
C LYS A 436 16.06 8.02 0.71
N VAL A 437 15.98 6.74 0.33
CA VAL A 437 17.04 5.98 -0.32
C VAL A 437 16.55 5.49 -1.66
N ILE A 438 16.99 6.12 -2.76
CA ILE A 438 16.68 5.65 -4.13
C ILE A 438 17.83 4.75 -4.59
N PRO A 439 17.67 3.42 -4.59
CA PRO A 439 18.72 2.50 -4.98
C PRO A 439 19.12 2.70 -6.45
N ASN A 440 20.41 2.56 -6.73
CA ASN A 440 20.91 2.38 -8.08
C ASN A 440 20.93 0.88 -8.38
N VAL A 441 19.94 0.40 -9.14
CA VAL A 441 19.74 -1.04 -9.40
C VAL A 441 20.83 -1.59 -10.33
N SER A 442 21.24 -0.81 -11.32
CA SER A 442 22.29 -1.21 -12.26
C SER A 442 23.70 -1.21 -11.65
N GLY A 443 23.87 -0.55 -10.51
CA GLY A 443 25.20 -0.38 -9.90
C GLY A 443 26.16 0.49 -10.72
N THR A 444 25.69 1.24 -11.70
CA THR A 444 26.51 2.11 -12.57
C THR A 444 26.34 3.58 -12.21
N PHE A 445 27.42 4.32 -12.09
CA PHE A 445 27.42 5.75 -11.80
C PHE A 445 28.30 6.51 -12.77
N HIS A 446 27.91 7.70 -13.18
CA HIS A 446 28.75 8.58 -13.96
C HIS A 446 29.80 9.24 -13.06
N ARG A 447 30.97 9.45 -13.60
CA ARG A 447 32.05 10.16 -12.91
C ARG A 447 31.58 11.56 -12.49
N GLY A 448 31.77 11.88 -11.22
CA GLY A 448 31.31 13.15 -10.65
C GLY A 448 29.93 13.11 -10.04
N SER A 449 29.15 12.05 -10.30
CA SER A 449 27.89 11.83 -9.58
C SER A 449 28.17 11.28 -8.18
N PRO A 450 27.44 11.72 -7.14
CA PRO A 450 27.61 11.17 -5.81
C PRO A 450 27.15 9.70 -5.77
N VAL A 451 27.93 8.84 -5.12
CA VAL A 451 27.53 7.45 -4.83
C VAL A 451 27.00 7.41 -3.42
N GLY A 452 25.69 7.19 -3.29
CA GLY A 452 25.06 7.00 -1.99
C GLY A 452 25.34 5.60 -1.43
N MET A 453 25.53 5.49 -0.12
CA MET A 453 25.63 4.24 0.59
C MET A 453 24.68 4.24 1.79
N TYR A 454 23.84 3.21 1.90
CA TYR A 454 22.90 3.04 2.99
C TYR A 454 22.95 1.63 3.56
N MET A 455 22.99 1.51 4.88
CA MET A 455 22.93 0.23 5.58
C MET A 455 22.49 0.44 7.03
N GLN A 456 21.86 -0.57 7.62
CA GLN A 456 21.54 -0.62 9.05
C GLN A 456 22.36 -1.73 9.73
N ILE A 457 22.83 -1.46 10.94
CA ILE A 457 23.50 -2.43 11.82
C ILE A 457 22.52 -2.76 12.95
N TYR A 458 22.39 -4.02 13.27
CA TYR A 458 21.47 -4.55 14.28
C TYR A 458 22.22 -5.32 15.37
N ASN A 459 21.69 -5.26 16.59
CA ASN A 459 22.20 -5.98 17.76
C ASN A 459 23.64 -5.59 18.13
N ALA A 460 24.02 -4.33 17.90
CA ALA A 460 25.28 -3.79 18.40
C ALA A 460 25.31 -3.88 19.93
N GLY A 461 26.42 -4.36 20.47
CA GLY A 461 26.58 -4.53 21.90
C GLY A 461 26.54 -3.21 22.66
N ILE A 462 25.81 -3.18 23.78
CA ILE A 462 25.67 -2.01 24.64
C ILE A 462 26.78 -2.00 25.69
N ASP A 463 27.62 -0.96 25.67
CA ASP A 463 28.62 -0.71 26.71
C ASP A 463 27.92 -0.39 28.03
N GLN A 464 28.25 -1.14 29.07
CA GLN A 464 27.60 -1.04 30.39
C GLN A 464 27.90 0.29 31.11
N THR A 465 28.98 0.97 30.72
CA THR A 465 29.37 2.24 31.33
C THR A 465 28.64 3.41 30.70
N THR A 466 28.52 3.39 29.36
CA THR A 466 27.90 4.48 28.61
C THR A 466 26.43 4.23 28.32
N LEU A 467 25.94 2.98 28.48
CA LEU A 467 24.62 2.50 28.10
C LEU A 467 24.30 2.74 26.61
N ARG A 468 25.32 2.72 25.76
CA ARG A 468 25.23 2.99 24.33
C ARG A 468 25.97 1.93 23.50
N PRO A 469 25.64 1.76 22.21
CA PRO A 469 26.39 0.87 21.32
C PRO A 469 27.88 1.26 21.24
N SER A 470 28.74 0.26 21.12
CA SER A 470 30.20 0.46 20.98
C SER A 470 30.72 -0.25 19.74
N VAL A 471 30.67 0.44 18.59
CA VAL A 471 30.97 -0.11 17.27
C VAL A 471 31.92 0.80 16.52
N ASP A 472 32.96 0.22 15.90
CA ASP A 472 33.77 0.88 14.87
C ASP A 472 33.30 0.44 13.49
N VAL A 473 33.26 1.40 12.56
CA VAL A 473 32.92 1.15 11.15
C VAL A 473 34.06 1.65 10.27
N GLU A 474 34.69 0.72 9.52
CA GLU A 474 35.71 1.04 8.52
C GLU A 474 35.09 0.93 7.12
N TYR A 475 35.23 1.97 6.33
CA TYR A 475 34.82 2.03 4.93
C TYR A 475 36.07 1.88 4.06
N ALA A 476 36.16 0.84 3.26
CA ALA A 476 37.27 0.60 2.34
C ALA A 476 36.79 0.64 0.89
N LEU A 477 37.50 1.39 0.05
CA LEU A 477 37.28 1.39 -1.39
C LEU A 477 38.27 0.47 -2.07
N MET A 478 37.75 -0.51 -2.80
CA MET A 478 38.54 -1.55 -3.46
C MET A 478 38.47 -1.36 -5.00
N LYS A 479 39.59 -1.60 -5.67
CA LYS A 479 39.66 -1.74 -7.13
C LYS A 479 40.60 -2.89 -7.48
N ASP A 480 40.16 -3.77 -8.36
CA ASP A 480 40.97 -4.94 -8.80
C ASP A 480 41.53 -5.76 -7.61
N GLY A 481 40.74 -5.90 -6.52
CA GLY A 481 41.15 -6.59 -5.30
C GLY A 481 42.15 -5.86 -4.42
N LYS A 482 42.53 -4.61 -4.76
CA LYS A 482 43.42 -3.75 -3.96
C LYS A 482 42.64 -2.65 -3.25
N GLU A 483 43.01 -2.38 -2.00
CA GLU A 483 42.50 -1.24 -1.24
C GLU A 483 43.12 0.05 -1.75
N LEU A 484 42.27 0.97 -2.23
CA LEU A 484 42.67 2.29 -2.71
C LEU A 484 42.72 3.32 -1.58
N GLY A 485 41.88 3.14 -0.62
CA GLY A 485 41.80 4.02 0.55
C GLY A 485 40.76 3.50 1.53
N LYS A 486 40.91 3.92 2.77
CA LYS A 486 39.96 3.59 3.82
C LYS A 486 39.73 4.75 4.77
N GLN A 487 38.56 4.76 5.39
CA GLN A 487 38.18 5.71 6.43
C GLN A 487 37.58 4.92 7.58
N MET A 488 37.98 5.21 8.80
CA MET A 488 37.39 4.63 10.00
C MET A 488 36.58 5.71 10.73
N GLU A 489 35.41 5.32 11.17
CA GLU A 489 34.54 6.15 12.00
C GLU A 489 34.20 5.41 13.30
N ASP A 490 34.32 6.16 14.38
CA ASP A 490 33.88 5.73 15.70
C ASP A 490 32.38 6.00 15.86
N TRP A 491 31.59 4.93 15.93
CA TRP A 491 30.14 4.98 16.10
C TRP A 491 29.72 4.77 17.56
N ARG A 492 30.66 4.83 18.49
CA ARG A 492 30.35 4.69 19.92
C ARG A 492 29.41 5.79 20.37
N GLY A 493 28.30 5.38 20.93
CA GLY A 493 27.29 6.29 21.43
C GLY A 493 26.27 6.80 20.42
N ASN A 494 26.40 6.44 19.13
CA ASN A 494 25.39 6.75 18.12
C ASN A 494 24.34 5.62 18.09
N SER A 495 23.06 5.98 18.05
CA SER A 495 21.96 5.03 17.93
C SER A 495 20.73 5.75 17.42
N ASP A 496 20.00 5.13 16.48
CA ASP A 496 18.72 5.67 16.01
C ASP A 496 17.58 5.20 16.94
N SER A 497 17.64 3.93 17.33
CA SER A 497 16.60 3.29 18.13
C SER A 497 17.16 2.02 18.77
N GLY A 498 17.30 2.00 20.08
CA GLY A 498 17.84 0.86 20.81
C GLY A 498 19.23 0.46 20.32
N GLN A 499 19.34 -0.75 19.78
CA GLN A 499 20.61 -1.32 19.26
C GLN A 499 20.74 -1.19 17.72
N ARG A 500 19.92 -0.35 17.09
CA ARG A 500 20.01 -0.11 15.65
C ARG A 500 20.84 1.13 15.36
N LEU A 501 21.78 1.00 14.43
CA LEU A 501 22.58 2.10 13.89
C LEU A 501 22.32 2.21 12.39
N THR A 502 22.11 3.42 11.88
CA THR A 502 21.91 3.68 10.45
C THR A 502 23.10 4.40 9.86
N ILE A 503 23.71 3.78 8.86
CA ILE A 503 24.77 4.37 8.04
C ILE A 503 24.15 4.93 6.78
N ALA A 504 24.30 6.23 6.55
CA ALA A 504 23.95 6.92 5.32
C ALA A 504 25.09 7.85 4.93
N ARG A 505 25.78 7.57 3.82
CA ARG A 505 26.96 8.31 3.36
C ARG A 505 26.89 8.62 1.88
N LEU A 506 27.37 9.80 1.50
CA LEU A 506 27.61 10.18 0.12
C LEU A 506 29.11 10.16 -0.15
N ILE A 507 29.50 9.50 -1.21
CA ILE A 507 30.88 9.33 -1.62
C ILE A 507 31.09 10.11 -2.91
N ASP A 508 32.13 10.94 -2.93
CA ASP A 508 32.50 11.72 -4.10
C ASP A 508 33.24 10.85 -5.13
N SER A 509 32.65 10.70 -6.31
CA SER A 509 33.23 9.91 -7.39
C SER A 509 34.15 10.70 -8.34
N ARG A 510 34.32 12.03 -8.14
CA ARG A 510 35.17 12.89 -9.02
C ARG A 510 36.60 12.41 -9.13
N GLY A 511 37.15 11.89 -8.03
CA GLY A 511 38.49 11.34 -7.98
C GLY A 511 38.64 9.91 -8.56
N LEU A 512 37.53 9.24 -8.93
CA LEU A 512 37.55 7.88 -9.43
C LEU A 512 37.67 7.85 -10.95
N ASN A 513 38.59 7.03 -11.45
CA ASN A 513 38.67 6.77 -12.89
C ASN A 513 37.58 5.76 -13.31
N PRO A 514 37.12 5.77 -14.57
CA PRO A 514 36.21 4.75 -15.06
C PRO A 514 36.71 3.32 -14.79
N GLY A 515 35.81 2.42 -14.42
CA GLY A 515 36.11 1.03 -14.10
C GLY A 515 35.27 0.45 -12.97
N GLU A 516 35.55 -0.81 -12.63
CA GLU A 516 34.85 -1.55 -11.58
C GLU A 516 35.48 -1.29 -10.21
N TYR A 517 34.61 -1.11 -9.23
CA TYR A 517 34.95 -0.86 -7.84
C TYR A 517 34.09 -1.71 -6.91
N ALA A 518 34.54 -1.85 -5.66
CA ALA A 518 33.74 -2.37 -4.57
C ALA A 518 33.91 -1.53 -3.31
N PHE A 519 32.82 -1.29 -2.61
CA PHE A 519 32.86 -0.84 -1.23
C PHE A 519 32.81 -2.02 -0.29
N GLU A 520 33.72 -2.03 0.69
CA GLU A 520 33.66 -2.91 1.83
C GLU A 520 33.39 -2.08 3.09
N VAL A 521 32.34 -2.46 3.81
CA VAL A 521 32.02 -1.90 5.13
C VAL A 521 32.36 -2.95 6.16
N ARG A 522 33.40 -2.70 6.93
CA ARG A 522 33.90 -3.59 7.98
C ARG A 522 33.43 -3.05 9.33
N ILE A 523 32.70 -3.87 10.08
CA ILE A 523 32.08 -3.49 11.34
C ILE A 523 32.73 -4.33 12.44
N ARG A 524 33.13 -3.68 13.53
CA ARG A 524 33.65 -4.33 14.72
C ARG A 524 32.90 -3.87 15.95
N ASP A 525 32.25 -4.79 16.62
CA ASP A 525 31.59 -4.57 17.91
C ASP A 525 32.58 -4.82 19.05
N HIS A 526 32.86 -3.81 19.85
CA HIS A 526 33.81 -3.89 20.95
C HIS A 526 33.26 -4.64 22.17
N VAL A 527 31.94 -4.71 22.33
CA VAL A 527 31.30 -5.37 23.47
C VAL A 527 31.24 -6.87 23.27
N SER A 528 30.73 -7.33 22.11
CA SER A 528 30.61 -8.75 21.79
C SER A 528 31.87 -9.35 21.16
N GLY A 529 32.79 -8.50 20.67
CA GLY A 529 33.97 -8.93 19.91
C GLY A 529 33.65 -9.44 18.50
N GLN A 530 32.39 -9.38 18.07
CA GLN A 530 31.97 -9.83 16.74
C GLN A 530 32.40 -8.82 15.66
N SER A 531 32.67 -9.33 14.47
CA SER A 531 32.98 -8.50 13.30
C SER A 531 32.21 -9.01 12.08
N LEU A 532 31.80 -8.07 11.22
CA LEU A 532 31.11 -8.34 9.95
C LEU A 532 31.74 -7.52 8.82
N VAL A 533 31.65 -8.05 7.61
CA VAL A 533 32.04 -7.36 6.39
C VAL A 533 30.88 -7.42 5.39
N GLN A 534 30.48 -6.26 4.87
CA GLN A 534 29.53 -6.15 3.78
C GLN A 534 30.20 -5.55 2.56
N THR A 535 29.91 -6.10 1.38
CA THR A 535 30.55 -5.66 0.13
C THR A 535 29.47 -5.31 -0.90
N ALA A 536 29.63 -4.17 -1.56
CA ALA A 536 28.81 -3.78 -2.70
C ALA A 536 29.69 -3.37 -3.88
N LYS A 537 29.45 -3.99 -5.05
CA LYS A 537 30.17 -3.67 -6.29
C LYS A 537 29.46 -2.58 -7.08
N PHE A 538 30.23 -1.75 -7.77
CA PHE A 538 29.71 -0.72 -8.66
C PHE A 538 30.70 -0.39 -9.77
N THR A 539 30.21 0.26 -10.82
CA THR A 539 31.01 0.67 -11.97
C THR A 539 30.92 2.20 -12.14
N ILE A 540 32.05 2.85 -12.30
CA ILE A 540 32.13 4.26 -12.69
C ILE A 540 32.24 4.33 -14.23
N LEU A 541 31.29 5.00 -14.83
CA LEU A 541 31.28 5.36 -16.24
C LEU A 541 32.01 6.70 -16.46
N PRO A 542 32.50 6.94 -17.69
CA PRO A 542 33.16 8.20 -18.05
C PRO A 542 32.37 9.45 -17.74
#